data_5baa42f069eb41325fc95e3c1ffceab2
#
_entry.id   5baa42f069eb41325fc95e3c1ffceab2
#
_cell.length_a   1.000
_cell.length_b   1.000
_cell.length_c   1.000
_cell.angle_alpha   90.00
_cell.angle_beta   90.00
_cell.angle_gamma   90.00
#
_symmetry.space_group_name_H-M   'P 1'
#
loop_
_entity.id
_entity.type
_entity.pdbx_description
1 polymer ?
#
loop_
_entity_poly.entity_id
_entity_poly.type
_entity_poly.pdbx_seq_one_letter_code
_entity_poly.pdbx_strand_id
1 'polypeptide(L)' 'MRNPTWEDAEEIGLALFEKFPGQDPLQVRFTDLRRWVTELDGFSGDPAASTEGTLEAIQMAWWEEWKS' A
#
# COMPACT_ATOMS: atom_id res chain seq x y z
N MET A 1 -16.58 -4.08 9.57
CA MET A 1 -15.57 -3.87 8.51
C MET A 1 -14.26 -4.49 8.89
N ARG A 2 -13.65 -5.22 7.96
CA ARG A 2 -12.37 -5.87 8.23
C ARG A 2 -11.22 -4.87 8.05
N ASN A 3 -10.26 -4.90 8.96
CA ASN A 3 -9.06 -4.09 8.80
C ASN A 3 -8.14 -4.72 7.75
N PRO A 4 -7.55 -3.92 6.86
CA PRO A 4 -6.67 -4.49 5.83
C PRO A 4 -5.37 -5.04 6.43
N THR A 5 -4.85 -6.06 5.79
CA THR A 5 -3.55 -6.66 6.11
C THR A 5 -2.69 -6.67 4.86
N TRP A 6 -1.47 -7.19 4.95
CA TRP A 6 -0.55 -7.24 3.81
C TRP A 6 -1.13 -8.00 2.60
N GLU A 7 -2.11 -8.87 2.82
CA GLU A 7 -2.72 -9.64 1.73
C GLU A 7 -3.80 -8.87 0.98
N ASP A 8 -4.23 -7.74 1.51
CA ASP A 8 -5.30 -6.94 0.91
C ASP A 8 -4.74 -5.82 0.03
N ALA A 9 -3.95 -6.21 -0.97
CA ALA A 9 -3.22 -5.26 -1.81
C ALA A 9 -4.13 -4.23 -2.48
N GLU A 10 -5.29 -4.64 -2.97
CA GLU A 10 -6.21 -3.71 -3.64
C GLU A 10 -6.76 -2.66 -2.68
N GLU A 11 -7.17 -3.09 -1.49
CA GLU A 11 -7.67 -2.15 -0.48
C GLU A 11 -6.59 -1.19 -0.04
N ILE A 12 -5.38 -1.71 0.17
CA ILE A 12 -4.24 -0.88 0.58
C ILE A 12 -3.87 0.10 -0.53
N GLY A 13 -3.85 -0.38 -1.78
CA GLY A 13 -3.54 0.47 -2.92
C GLY A 13 -4.52 1.62 -3.05
N LEU A 14 -5.80 1.35 -2.88
CA LEU A 14 -6.83 2.38 -2.92
C LEU A 14 -6.67 3.38 -1.77
N ALA A 15 -6.38 2.88 -0.57
CA ALA A 15 -6.18 3.74 0.60
C ALA A 15 -4.97 4.67 0.39
N LEU A 16 -3.89 4.14 -0.19
CA LEU A 16 -2.72 4.95 -0.51
C LEU A 16 -3.02 6.00 -1.56
N PHE A 17 -3.80 5.64 -2.56
CA PHE A 17 -4.21 6.59 -3.60
C PHE A 17 -5.04 7.73 -2.99
N GLU A 18 -5.96 7.40 -2.10
CA GLU A 18 -6.79 8.40 -1.46
C GLU A 18 -5.98 9.33 -0.55
N LYS A 19 -4.96 8.79 0.11
CA LYS A 19 -4.13 9.57 1.02
C LYS A 19 -3.07 10.39 0.28
N PHE A 20 -2.54 9.86 -0.82
CA PHE A 20 -1.48 10.51 -1.60
C PHE A 20 -1.86 10.57 -3.08
N PRO A 21 -2.91 11.30 -3.44
CA PRO A 21 -3.43 11.26 -4.82
C PRO A 21 -2.47 11.79 -5.87
N GLY A 22 -1.53 12.63 -5.49
CA GLY A 22 -0.55 13.18 -6.43
C GLY A 22 0.77 12.44 -6.48
N GLN A 23 0.90 11.33 -5.72
CA GLN A 23 2.15 10.60 -5.65
C GLN A 23 2.19 9.49 -6.69
N ASP A 24 3.22 9.50 -7.56
CA ASP A 24 3.45 8.41 -8.51
C ASP A 24 3.94 7.19 -7.73
N PRO A 25 3.18 6.09 -7.73
CA PRO A 25 3.56 4.91 -6.94
C PRO A 25 4.89 4.30 -7.34
N LEU A 26 5.29 4.44 -8.61
CA LEU A 26 6.54 3.87 -9.09
C LEU A 26 7.76 4.64 -8.62
N GLN A 27 7.58 5.83 -8.05
CA GLN A 27 8.66 6.63 -7.51
C GLN A 27 8.87 6.39 -6.01
N VAL A 28 8.04 5.55 -5.39
CA VAL A 28 8.12 5.29 -3.96
C VAL A 28 9.03 4.09 -3.72
N ARG A 29 9.99 4.23 -2.81
CA ARG A 29 10.87 3.13 -2.43
C ARG A 29 10.10 2.14 -1.55
N PHE A 30 10.48 0.87 -1.60
CA PHE A 30 9.80 -0.15 -0.79
C PHE A 30 9.94 0.11 0.71
N THR A 31 11.07 0.69 1.15
CA THR A 31 11.21 1.06 2.56
C THR A 31 10.21 2.10 2.99
N ASP A 32 9.97 3.09 2.13
CA ASP A 32 8.96 4.12 2.40
C ASP A 32 7.56 3.55 2.26
N LEU A 33 7.34 2.72 1.25
CA LEU A 33 6.04 2.10 1.02
C LEU A 33 5.62 1.28 2.23
N ARG A 34 6.52 0.47 2.77
CA ARG A 34 6.23 -0.32 3.97
C ARG A 34 5.82 0.58 5.13
N ARG A 35 6.56 1.66 5.36
CA ARG A 35 6.25 2.60 6.43
C ARG A 35 4.87 3.23 6.22
N TRP A 36 4.60 3.69 5.00
CA TRP A 36 3.33 4.35 4.70
C TRP A 36 2.14 3.42 4.87
N VAL A 37 2.30 2.16 4.47
CA VAL A 37 1.24 1.15 4.65
C VAL A 37 0.96 0.91 6.12
N THR A 38 2.03 0.77 6.93
CA THR A 38 1.84 0.53 8.36
C THR A 38 1.24 1.72 9.09
N GLU A 39 1.37 2.92 8.52
CA GLU A 39 0.80 4.13 9.10
C GLU A 39 -0.64 4.39 8.67
N LEU A 40 -1.19 3.59 7.77
CA LEU A 40 -2.57 3.75 7.34
C LEU A 40 -3.52 3.45 8.48
N ASP A 41 -4.56 4.26 8.60
CA ASP A 41 -5.59 4.04 9.60
C ASP A 41 -6.25 2.68 9.38
N GLY A 42 -6.34 1.90 10.45
CA GLY A 42 -6.98 0.61 10.41
C GLY A 42 -6.13 -0.54 9.87
N PHE A 43 -4.91 -0.26 9.40
CA PHE A 43 -4.04 -1.34 8.95
C PHE A 43 -3.64 -2.22 10.13
N SER A 44 -3.83 -3.53 10.00
CA SER A 44 -3.59 -4.47 11.09
C SER A 44 -2.50 -5.50 10.82
N GLY A 45 -1.76 -5.35 9.73
CA GLY A 45 -0.66 -6.27 9.42
C GLY A 45 0.57 -6.01 10.29
N ASP A 46 1.37 -7.07 10.48
CA ASP A 46 2.64 -6.96 11.22
C ASP A 46 3.68 -6.32 10.29
N PRO A 47 4.32 -5.20 10.69
CA PRO A 47 5.33 -4.58 9.83
C PRO A 47 6.46 -5.53 9.43
N ALA A 48 6.80 -6.49 10.29
CA ALA A 48 7.85 -7.45 10.01
C ALA A 48 7.43 -8.54 9.02
N ALA A 49 6.13 -8.65 8.71
CA ALA A 49 5.62 -9.68 7.81
C ALA A 49 5.60 -9.24 6.34
N SER A 50 6.01 -8.00 6.04
CA SER A 50 6.02 -7.53 4.67
C SER A 50 7.16 -8.20 3.88
N THR A 51 6.88 -8.55 2.62
CA THR A 51 7.87 -9.10 1.71
C THR A 51 7.91 -8.25 0.44
N GLU A 52 8.95 -8.43 -0.38
CA GLU A 52 9.02 -7.71 -1.65
C GLU A 52 7.80 -8.01 -2.52
N GLY A 53 7.37 -9.26 -2.57
CA GLY A 53 6.19 -9.64 -3.35
C GLY A 53 4.93 -8.94 -2.88
N THR A 54 4.75 -8.85 -1.57
CA THR A 54 3.61 -8.15 -0.99
C THR A 54 3.64 -6.66 -1.33
N LEU A 55 4.81 -6.03 -1.15
CA LEU A 55 4.97 -4.61 -1.43
C LEU A 55 4.79 -4.33 -2.92
N GLU A 56 5.30 -5.21 -3.78
CA GLU A 56 5.13 -5.07 -5.21
C GLU A 56 3.65 -5.15 -5.62
N ALA A 57 2.91 -6.08 -5.03
CA ALA A 57 1.49 -6.21 -5.31
C ALA A 57 0.72 -4.95 -4.89
N ILE A 58 1.07 -4.40 -3.73
CA ILE A 58 0.46 -3.15 -3.24
C ILE A 58 0.80 -1.99 -4.17
N GLN A 59 2.07 -1.89 -4.58
CA GLN A 59 2.50 -0.83 -5.48
C GLN A 59 1.75 -0.90 -6.81
N MET A 60 1.56 -2.10 -7.35
CA MET A 60 0.85 -2.26 -8.61
C MET A 60 -0.63 -1.93 -8.48
N ALA A 61 -1.26 -2.32 -7.37
CA ALA A 61 -2.65 -1.97 -7.13
C ALA A 61 -2.82 -0.46 -7.00
N TRP A 62 -1.91 0.20 -6.30
CA TRP A 62 -1.91 1.65 -6.17
C TRP A 62 -1.70 2.31 -7.53
N TRP A 63 -0.76 1.81 -8.31
CA TRP A 63 -0.49 2.36 -9.64
C TRP A 63 -1.71 2.24 -10.56
N GLU A 64 -2.43 1.12 -10.50
CA GLU A 64 -3.65 0.95 -11.27
C GLU A 64 -4.70 2.01 -10.94
N GLU A 65 -4.86 2.32 -9.66
CA GLU A 65 -5.78 3.38 -9.24
C GLU A 65 -5.27 4.76 -9.68
N TRP A 66 -3.98 4.98 -9.54
CA TRP A 66 -3.36 6.28 -9.84
C TRP A 66 -3.44 6.63 -11.33
N LYS A 67 -3.27 5.65 -12.19
CA LYS A 67 -3.26 5.90 -13.64
C LYS A 67 -4.65 5.96 -14.25
N SER A 68 -5.67 5.49 -13.56
CA SER A 68 -7.04 5.43 -14.10
C SER A 68 -7.76 6.77 -14.12
#